data_6f5a1bc9da2e0d3cbdc4ce05be3dfc78
#
_entry.id   6f5a1bc9da2e0d3cbdc4ce05be3dfc78
#
_cell.length_a   1.000
_cell.length_b   1.000
_cell.length_c   1.000
_cell.angle_alpha   90.00
_cell.angle_beta   90.00
_cell.angle_gamma   90.00
#
_symmetry.space_group_name_H-M   'P 1'
#
loop_
_entity.id
_entity.type
_entity.pdbx_description
1 polymer ?
#
loop_
_entity_poly.entity_id
_entity_poly.type
_entity_poly.pdbx_seq_one_letter_code
_entity_poly.pdbx_strand_id
1 'polypeptide(L)'
;EDFLKHHPAGSLGERLNLRVRDIMLDRGAVPEVGKDASLKEIVASISSINLGFTLVTSGNRLLGIITDGDLRRSLETLPSMHQCLACDLMTVDPLTIADDRTAAEALEIMESKLITALAVIDGNAELAGIVHLHDLLGRGEIRFTS
;
A
#
# COMPACT_ATOMS: atom_id res chain seq x y z
N GLU A 1 30.59 1.90 -8.77
CA GLU A 1 30.26 2.87 -9.24
C GLU A 1 29.99 2.87 -10.68
N ASP A 2 30.81 2.32 -11.55
CA ASP A 2 30.42 2.23 -12.94
C ASP A 2 29.15 1.44 -13.08
N PHE A 3 28.99 0.42 -12.26
CA PHE A 3 27.79 -0.38 -12.29
C PHE A 3 26.57 0.49 -12.03
N LEU A 4 26.64 1.35 -11.06
CA LEU A 4 25.52 2.20 -10.75
C LEU A 4 25.22 3.16 -11.88
N LYS A 5 26.25 3.64 -12.56
CA LYS A 5 26.03 4.57 -13.64
C LYS A 5 25.33 3.93 -14.81
N HIS A 6 25.51 2.64 -14.98
CA HIS A 6 24.91 1.95 -16.11
C HIS A 6 23.51 1.42 -15.82
N HIS A 7 22.96 1.71 -14.67
CA HIS A 7 21.61 1.28 -14.32
C HIS A 7 20.83 2.50 -13.87
N PRO A 8 20.56 3.38 -14.78
CA PRO A 8 20.00 4.69 -14.43
C PRO A 8 18.72 4.63 -13.63
N ALA A 9 17.86 3.70 -13.90
CA ALA A 9 16.66 3.68 -13.12
C ALA A 9 16.68 2.51 -12.21
N GLY A 10 17.74 1.73 -12.28
CA GLY A 10 17.70 0.50 -11.61
C GLY A 10 18.49 0.34 -10.38
N SER A 11 19.42 1.18 -10.11
CA SER A 11 20.25 0.93 -8.94
C SER A 11 19.42 1.21 -7.69
N LEU A 12 19.62 0.37 -6.69
CA LEU A 12 18.94 0.56 -5.43
C LEU A 12 19.30 1.89 -4.81
N GLY A 13 20.59 2.25 -4.84
CA GLY A 13 21.03 3.51 -4.26
C GLY A 13 20.33 4.71 -4.87
N GLU A 14 20.17 4.69 -6.19
CA GLU A 14 19.49 5.78 -6.87
C GLU A 14 18.02 5.81 -6.53
N ARG A 15 17.40 4.65 -6.48
CA ARG A 15 15.98 4.59 -6.16
C ARG A 15 15.70 5.07 -4.74
N LEU A 16 16.58 4.78 -3.81
CA LEU A 16 16.36 5.18 -2.43
C LEU A 16 16.47 6.70 -2.23
N ASN A 17 17.06 7.41 -3.18
CA ASN A 17 17.13 8.86 -3.11
C ASN A 17 15.93 9.55 -3.76
N LEU A 18 15.07 8.80 -4.44
CA LEU A 18 13.89 9.38 -5.03
C LEU A 18 12.86 9.71 -3.94
N ARG A 19 11.93 10.58 -4.26
CA ARG A 19 10.84 10.84 -3.34
C ARG A 19 9.79 9.76 -3.52
N VAL A 20 9.04 9.51 -2.47
CA VAL A 20 7.97 8.51 -2.51
C VAL A 20 7.01 8.81 -3.66
N ARG A 21 6.69 10.07 -3.89
CA ARG A 21 5.75 10.42 -4.98
C ARG A 21 6.26 10.06 -6.36
N ASP A 22 7.56 9.85 -6.51
CA ASP A 22 8.12 9.52 -7.81
C ASP A 22 8.01 8.04 -8.14
N ILE A 23 7.81 7.21 -7.13
CA ILE A 23 7.79 5.76 -7.32
C ILE A 23 6.54 5.09 -6.82
N MET A 24 5.63 5.81 -6.21
CA MET A 24 4.41 5.20 -5.67
C MET A 24 3.44 4.82 -6.77
N LEU A 25 2.50 3.95 -6.41
CA LEU A 25 1.37 3.65 -7.24
C LEU A 25 0.35 4.75 -6.97
N ASP A 26 -0.10 5.46 -8.00
CA ASP A 26 -1.03 6.57 -7.83
C ASP A 26 -2.38 6.10 -7.33
N ARG A 27 -3.08 6.98 -6.65
CA ARG A 27 -4.36 6.63 -6.05
C ARG A 27 -5.33 5.97 -7.03
N GLY A 28 -5.36 6.41 -8.26
CA GLY A 28 -6.28 5.83 -9.24
C GLY A 28 -6.07 4.35 -9.50
N ALA A 29 -4.89 3.81 -9.20
CA ALA A 29 -4.59 2.41 -9.41
C ALA A 29 -4.57 1.61 -8.09
N VAL A 30 -4.86 2.25 -6.96
CA VAL A 30 -4.83 1.58 -5.67
C VAL A 30 -6.19 0.96 -5.36
N PRO A 31 -6.25 -0.26 -4.85
CA PRO A 31 -7.55 -0.83 -4.45
C PRO A 31 -8.09 -0.07 -3.25
N GLU A 32 -9.32 0.41 -3.35
CA GLU A 32 -9.95 1.07 -2.22
C GLU A 32 -11.46 0.83 -2.23
N VAL A 33 -12.05 0.86 -1.06
CA VAL A 33 -13.49 0.71 -0.88
C VAL A 33 -13.96 1.77 0.11
N GLY A 34 -15.24 2.06 0.11
CA GLY A 34 -15.81 2.97 1.09
C GLY A 34 -16.03 2.26 2.42
N LYS A 35 -16.29 3.04 3.46
CA LYS A 35 -16.46 2.47 4.80
C LYS A 35 -17.66 1.55 4.93
N ASP A 36 -18.66 1.71 4.07
CA ASP A 36 -19.86 0.90 4.11
C ASP A 36 -19.83 -0.24 3.08
N ALA A 37 -18.68 -0.54 2.52
CA ALA A 37 -18.56 -1.60 1.53
C ALA A 37 -18.87 -2.95 2.14
N SER A 38 -19.51 -3.81 1.35
CA SER A 38 -19.87 -5.15 1.79
C SER A 38 -18.66 -6.08 1.71
N LEU A 39 -18.76 -7.23 2.35
CA LEU A 39 -17.70 -8.22 2.28
C LEU A 39 -17.38 -8.58 0.83
N LYS A 40 -18.40 -8.71 0.00
CA LYS A 40 -18.19 -9.05 -1.41
C LYS A 40 -17.36 -7.97 -2.10
N GLU A 41 -17.66 -6.72 -1.85
CA GLU A 41 -16.92 -5.61 -2.44
C GLU A 41 -15.48 -5.58 -1.93
N ILE A 42 -15.29 -5.87 -0.65
CA ILE A 42 -13.97 -5.90 -0.05
C ILE A 42 -13.12 -6.98 -0.69
N VAL A 43 -13.66 -8.19 -0.82
CA VAL A 43 -12.94 -9.31 -1.41
C VAL A 43 -12.59 -9.00 -2.87
N ALA A 44 -13.53 -8.43 -3.61
CA ALA A 44 -13.27 -8.07 -5.00
C ALA A 44 -12.15 -7.03 -5.10
N SER A 45 -12.13 -6.07 -4.19
CA SER A 45 -11.10 -5.04 -4.19
C SER A 45 -9.73 -5.60 -3.87
N ILE A 46 -9.64 -6.46 -2.86
CA ILE A 46 -8.37 -7.08 -2.48
C ILE A 46 -7.84 -7.93 -3.64
N SER A 47 -8.75 -8.57 -4.38
CA SER A 47 -8.35 -9.45 -5.47
C SER A 47 -8.03 -8.71 -6.77
N SER A 48 -8.37 -7.43 -6.85
CA SER A 48 -8.26 -6.69 -8.10
C SER A 48 -6.83 -6.52 -8.57
N ILE A 49 -5.89 -6.35 -7.64
CA ILE A 49 -4.48 -6.38 -7.96
C ILE A 49 -3.82 -7.16 -6.83
N ASN A 50 -2.69 -7.69 -7.12
CA ASN A 50 -2.09 -8.67 -6.25
C ASN A 50 -1.27 -8.05 -5.12
N LEU A 51 -1.84 -7.17 -4.36
CA LEU A 51 -1.16 -6.54 -3.24
C LEU A 51 -1.58 -7.10 -1.89
N GLY A 52 -2.68 -7.82 -1.84
CA GLY A 52 -3.11 -8.49 -0.60
C GLY A 52 -3.83 -7.59 0.39
N PHE A 53 -4.29 -6.43 -0.04
CA PHE A 53 -5.04 -5.53 0.83
C PHE A 53 -5.90 -4.59 0.02
N THR A 54 -6.81 -3.90 0.70
CA THR A 54 -7.53 -2.77 0.14
C THR A 54 -7.56 -1.66 1.17
N LEU A 55 -7.60 -0.42 0.72
CA LEU A 55 -7.72 0.71 1.62
C LEU A 55 -9.18 1.06 1.80
N VAL A 56 -9.51 1.60 2.96
CA VAL A 56 -10.87 2.06 3.24
C VAL A 56 -10.81 3.57 3.30
N THR A 57 -11.61 4.24 2.47
CA THR A 57 -11.54 5.68 2.34
C THR A 57 -12.92 6.31 2.48
N SER A 58 -12.93 7.60 2.75
CA SER A 58 -14.15 8.40 2.70
C SER A 58 -13.76 9.69 2.00
N GLY A 59 -14.22 9.85 0.77
CA GLY A 59 -13.75 10.95 -0.07
C GLY A 59 -12.27 10.81 -0.30
N ASN A 60 -11.49 11.81 0.05
CA ASN A 60 -10.05 11.78 -0.13
C ASN A 60 -9.30 11.36 1.12
N ARG A 61 -10.02 10.97 2.17
CA ARG A 61 -9.39 10.64 3.44
C ARG A 61 -9.22 9.15 3.60
N LEU A 62 -8.06 8.75 4.06
CA LEU A 62 -7.79 7.35 4.37
C LEU A 62 -8.32 7.06 5.78
N LEU A 63 -9.17 6.05 5.90
CA LEU A 63 -9.74 5.65 7.17
C LEU A 63 -9.07 4.40 7.73
N GLY A 64 -8.72 3.46 6.90
CA GLY A 64 -8.18 2.21 7.39
C GLY A 64 -7.66 1.34 6.28
N ILE A 65 -7.26 0.14 6.64
CA ILE A 65 -6.76 -0.86 5.69
C ILE A 65 -7.32 -2.22 6.06
N ILE A 66 -7.62 -3.04 5.07
CA ILE A 66 -8.05 -4.41 5.29
C ILE A 66 -7.13 -5.31 4.50
N THR A 67 -6.45 -6.22 5.19
CA THR A 67 -5.55 -7.17 4.54
C THR A 67 -6.20 -8.53 4.44
N ASP A 68 -5.62 -9.41 3.61
CA ASP A 68 -6.04 -10.81 3.55
C ASP A 68 -6.00 -11.43 4.94
N GLY A 69 -4.97 -11.10 5.72
CA GLY A 69 -4.86 -11.65 7.06
C GLY A 69 -5.98 -11.18 7.96
N ASP A 70 -6.42 -9.92 7.81
CA ASP A 70 -7.54 -9.41 8.58
C ASP A 70 -8.82 -10.19 8.28
N LEU A 71 -9.05 -10.47 6.99
CA LEU A 71 -10.23 -11.24 6.61
C LEU A 71 -10.18 -12.65 7.20
N ARG A 72 -9.02 -13.28 7.11
CA ARG A 72 -8.87 -14.64 7.61
C ARG A 72 -9.11 -14.72 9.11
N ARG A 73 -8.56 -13.76 9.85
CA ARG A 73 -8.77 -13.72 11.30
C ARG A 73 -10.22 -13.45 11.65
N SER A 74 -10.88 -12.62 10.88
CA SER A 74 -12.28 -12.30 11.14
C SER A 74 -13.18 -13.51 10.94
N LEU A 75 -12.83 -14.40 10.02
CA LEU A 75 -13.62 -15.61 9.83
C LEU A 75 -13.66 -16.46 11.09
N GLU A 76 -12.62 -16.38 11.92
CA GLU A 76 -12.56 -17.17 13.14
C GLU A 76 -13.29 -16.53 14.31
N THR A 77 -13.41 -15.22 14.29
CA THR A 77 -13.92 -14.50 15.46
C THR A 77 -15.30 -13.90 15.29
N LEU A 78 -15.75 -13.70 14.05
CA LEU A 78 -17.03 -13.05 13.81
C LEU A 78 -18.02 -14.06 13.25
N PRO A 79 -19.07 -14.36 13.99
CA PRO A 79 -20.04 -15.38 13.55
C PRO A 79 -20.80 -14.98 12.29
N SER A 80 -21.02 -13.70 12.07
CA SER A 80 -21.78 -13.24 10.93
C SER A 80 -20.95 -12.30 10.09
N MET A 81 -19.80 -12.77 9.66
CA MET A 81 -18.87 -11.92 8.93
C MET A 81 -19.50 -11.32 7.68
N HIS A 82 -20.37 -12.06 7.01
CA HIS A 82 -20.98 -11.57 5.78
C HIS A 82 -21.87 -10.35 6.00
N GLN A 83 -22.19 -10.03 7.24
CA GLN A 83 -22.98 -8.84 7.56
C GLN A 83 -22.10 -7.67 7.98
N CYS A 84 -20.79 -7.87 8.03
CA CYS A 84 -19.88 -6.80 8.43
C CYS A 84 -19.59 -5.88 7.25
N LEU A 85 -19.35 -4.63 7.56
CA LEU A 85 -18.97 -3.64 6.56
C LEU A 85 -17.49 -3.35 6.69
N ALA A 86 -16.93 -2.65 5.72
CA ALA A 86 -15.51 -2.34 5.72
C ALA A 86 -15.09 -1.67 7.03
N CYS A 87 -15.90 -0.76 7.55
CA CYS A 87 -15.54 -0.07 8.80
C CYS A 87 -15.49 -1.02 10.00
N ASP A 88 -16.13 -2.17 9.92
CA ASP A 88 -16.10 -3.16 11.00
C ASP A 88 -14.84 -4.02 10.94
N LEU A 89 -14.30 -4.20 9.74
CA LEU A 89 -13.19 -5.13 9.52
C LEU A 89 -11.83 -4.45 9.44
N MET A 90 -11.82 -3.16 9.17
CA MET A 90 -10.55 -2.46 8.91
C MET A 90 -9.72 -2.25 10.17
N THR A 91 -8.42 -2.15 9.96
CA THR A 91 -7.52 -1.62 10.98
C THR A 91 -7.51 -0.12 10.77
N VAL A 92 -7.85 0.64 11.79
CA VAL A 92 -7.91 2.10 11.68
C VAL A 92 -6.53 2.71 11.78
N ASP A 93 -6.39 3.92 11.26
CA ASP A 93 -5.15 4.68 11.33
C ASP A 93 -3.94 3.88 10.84
N PRO A 94 -3.98 3.42 9.58
CA PRO A 94 -2.85 2.67 9.06
C PRO A 94 -1.62 3.55 9.00
N LEU A 95 -0.45 2.95 8.99
CA LEU A 95 0.78 3.69 8.86
C LEU A 95 0.82 4.37 7.50
N THR A 96 1.23 5.63 7.50
CA THR A 96 1.32 6.40 6.27
C THR A 96 2.68 7.04 6.17
N ILE A 97 2.99 7.56 4.99
CA ILE A 97 4.20 8.34 4.78
C ILE A 97 3.83 9.51 3.88
N ALA A 98 4.45 10.65 4.11
CA ALA A 98 4.19 11.82 3.27
C ALA A 98 4.86 11.62 1.91
N ASP A 99 4.25 12.15 0.87
CA ASP A 99 4.71 11.92 -0.50
C ASP A 99 6.05 12.58 -0.81
N ASP A 100 6.50 13.54 -0.01
CA ASP A 100 7.76 14.22 -0.22
C ASP A 100 8.92 13.58 0.57
N ARG A 101 8.67 12.48 1.26
CA ARG A 101 9.73 11.76 1.94
C ARG A 101 10.48 10.90 0.93
N THR A 102 11.67 10.46 1.33
CA THR A 102 12.49 9.66 0.42
C THR A 102 12.09 8.19 0.48
N ALA A 103 12.44 7.48 -0.57
CA ALA A 103 12.23 6.03 -0.61
C ALA A 103 13.02 5.35 0.50
N ALA A 104 14.19 5.87 0.86
CA ALA A 104 14.99 5.30 1.95
C ALA A 104 14.23 5.37 3.27
N GLU A 105 13.54 6.49 3.51
CA GLU A 105 12.73 6.62 4.72
C GLU A 105 11.58 5.63 4.72
N ALA A 106 10.96 5.41 3.57
CA ALA A 106 9.88 4.44 3.45
C ALA A 106 10.39 3.03 3.75
N LEU A 107 11.55 2.68 3.21
CA LEU A 107 12.14 1.37 3.45
C LEU A 107 12.43 1.17 4.95
N GLU A 108 12.94 2.21 5.58
CA GLU A 108 13.25 2.14 7.00
C GLU A 108 12.01 1.86 7.83
N ILE A 109 10.90 2.51 7.51
CA ILE A 109 9.64 2.26 8.20
C ILE A 109 9.16 0.84 7.96
N MET A 110 9.23 0.37 6.71
CA MET A 110 8.80 -0.97 6.38
C MET A 110 9.60 -2.02 7.14
N GLU A 111 10.91 -1.81 7.24
CA GLU A 111 11.77 -2.74 7.96
C GLU A 111 11.49 -2.73 9.46
N SER A 112 11.33 -1.56 10.02
CA SER A 112 11.13 -1.46 11.46
C SER A 112 9.76 -1.97 11.88
N LYS A 113 8.75 -1.84 11.01
CA LYS A 113 7.39 -2.28 11.34
C LYS A 113 7.04 -3.63 10.75
N LEU A 114 7.95 -4.23 10.00
CA LEU A 114 7.73 -5.54 9.37
C LEU A 114 6.52 -5.53 8.45
N ILE A 115 6.41 -4.49 7.65
CA ILE A 115 5.34 -4.35 6.67
C ILE A 115 5.95 -4.13 5.29
N THR A 116 5.17 -4.34 4.25
CA THR A 116 5.65 -4.26 2.88
C THR A 116 4.99 -3.16 2.06
N ALA A 117 4.12 -2.39 2.66
CA ALA A 117 3.44 -1.31 1.95
C ALA A 117 3.08 -0.19 2.91
N LEU A 118 3.07 1.03 2.39
CA LEU A 118 2.65 2.20 3.15
C LEU A 118 1.70 3.01 2.31
N ALA A 119 0.64 3.48 2.91
CA ALA A 119 -0.23 4.44 2.24
C ALA A 119 0.51 5.77 2.20
N VAL A 120 0.34 6.50 1.11
CA VAL A 120 1.03 7.77 0.90
C VAL A 120 0.02 8.89 0.98
N ILE A 121 0.32 9.93 1.75
CA ILE A 121 -0.55 11.08 1.87
C ILE A 121 0.18 12.32 1.34
N ASP A 122 -0.59 13.25 0.79
CA ASP A 122 -0.02 14.47 0.23
C ASP A 122 0.02 15.60 1.26
N GLY A 123 0.39 16.79 0.84
CA GLY A 123 0.51 17.93 1.72
C GLY A 123 -0.81 18.39 2.33
N ASN A 124 -1.94 17.92 1.81
CA ASN A 124 -3.26 18.23 2.35
C ASN A 124 -3.80 17.09 3.20
N ALA A 125 -2.95 16.15 3.56
CA ALA A 125 -3.33 14.97 4.35
C ALA A 125 -4.36 14.09 3.64
N GLU A 126 -4.35 14.10 2.31
CA GLU A 126 -5.25 13.27 1.52
C GLU A 126 -4.48 12.10 0.92
N LEU A 127 -5.19 11.02 0.66
CA LEU A 127 -4.58 9.83 0.11
C LEU A 127 -4.04 10.11 -1.29
N ALA A 128 -2.76 9.89 -1.51
CA ALA A 128 -2.12 10.09 -2.80
C ALA A 128 -1.82 8.79 -3.52
N GLY A 129 -1.59 7.73 -2.79
CA GLY A 129 -1.26 6.44 -3.40
C GLY A 129 -0.73 5.44 -2.39
N ILE A 130 0.03 4.48 -2.90
CA ILE A 130 0.64 3.43 -2.09
C ILE A 130 2.08 3.27 -2.56
N VAL A 131 3.00 3.07 -1.63
CA VAL A 131 4.34 2.65 -1.99
C VAL A 131 4.52 1.23 -1.43
N HIS A 132 4.90 0.29 -2.30
CA HIS A 132 5.11 -1.09 -1.93
C HIS A 132 6.61 -1.37 -1.93
N LEU A 133 7.03 -2.35 -1.14
CA LEU A 133 8.43 -2.72 -1.07
C LEU A 133 9.02 -2.98 -2.45
N HIS A 134 8.25 -3.60 -3.34
CA HIS A 134 8.73 -3.86 -4.71
C HIS A 134 9.04 -2.56 -5.45
N ASP A 135 8.30 -1.49 -5.18
CA ASP A 135 8.56 -0.20 -5.82
C ASP A 135 9.89 0.35 -5.35
N LEU A 136 10.23 0.15 -4.09
CA LEU A 136 11.47 0.64 -3.54
C LEU A 136 12.66 -0.13 -4.09
N LEU A 137 12.49 -1.43 -4.25
CA LEU A 137 13.58 -2.28 -4.68
C LEU A 137 13.67 -2.42 -6.21
N GLY A 138 12.70 -1.88 -6.93
CA GLY A 138 12.70 -2.00 -8.38
C GLY A 138 12.37 -3.36 -8.91
N ARG A 139 11.78 -4.21 -8.08
CA ARG A 139 11.55 -5.57 -8.49
C ARG A 139 10.56 -5.71 -9.60
N GLY A 140 9.58 -4.84 -9.62
CA GLY A 140 8.60 -4.87 -10.68
C GLY A 140 9.19 -4.60 -12.03
N GLU A 141 10.34 -3.95 -12.05
CA GLU A 141 10.99 -3.61 -13.29
C GLU A 141 12.00 -4.63 -13.71
N ILE A 142 12.32 -5.56 -12.84
CA ILE A 142 13.30 -6.50 -13.17
C ILE A 142 12.80 -7.87 -13.26
N ARG A 143 11.61 -8.08 -13.43
CA ARG A 143 11.12 -9.37 -13.39
C ARG A 143 11.37 -10.17 -14.60
N PHE A 144 11.87 -9.59 -15.53
CA PHE A 144 12.08 -10.24 -16.70
C PHE A 144 12.67 -11.52 -16.58
N THR A 145 13.27 -11.69 -15.63
CA THR A 145 13.96 -12.75 -15.61
C THR A 145 13.22 -13.90 -15.37
N SER A 146 12.44 -13.67 -15.07
CA SER A 146 11.93 -14.70 -14.81
C SER A 146 11.48 -15.31 -15.32
#